data_cd341fda57becdec8ac660aee60d6041
#
_entry.id   cd341fda57becdec8ac660aee60d6041
#
_cell.length_a   1.000
_cell.length_b   1.000
_cell.length_c   1.000
_cell.angle_alpha   90.00
_cell.angle_beta   90.00
_cell.angle_gamma   90.00
#
_symmetry.space_group_name_H-M   'P 1'
#
loop_
_entity.id
_entity.type
_entity.pdbx_description
1 polymer ?
#
loop_
_entity_poly.entity_id
_entity_poly.type
_entity_poly.pdbx_seq_one_letter_code
_entity_poly.pdbx_strand_id
1 'polypeptide(L)'
;MADPITDAFSAIDEYLEEIEEIGIIAQLGISLGLTLFFLLLTRYVLLRVAWRVVKKTDATWDNEILDPIANRAYLFVLLAGVERTMMWTLGRNDACYTAVAPYFSGMYILLSASIISVSIKFIVPAALDRYNTNKSVTVTGGNPLVVFLSRGIVWFLGIYLSLQELGIELLGILASLAVFSLIIGLAVQQTLGNMLN
;
A
#
# COMPACT_ATOMS: atom_id res chain seq x y z
N MET A 1 -22.39 -18.00 23.52
CA MET A 1 -21.93 -16.65 23.84
C MET A 1 -21.52 -16.07 22.52
N ALA A 2 -22.39 -15.27 21.89
CA ALA A 2 -22.12 -14.70 20.57
C ALA A 2 -20.99 -13.69 20.70
N ASP A 3 -20.10 -13.69 19.74
CA ASP A 3 -18.93 -12.82 19.75
C ASP A 3 -19.40 -11.39 19.44
N PRO A 4 -19.13 -10.38 20.27
CA PRO A 4 -19.62 -9.00 20.06
C PRO A 4 -19.19 -8.41 18.71
N ILE A 5 -18.15 -8.98 18.11
CA ILE A 5 -17.69 -8.62 16.78
C ILE A 5 -18.64 -9.17 15.70
N THR A 6 -19.10 -10.40 15.85
CA THR A 6 -20.05 -11.04 14.91
C THR A 6 -21.40 -10.34 14.94
N ASP A 7 -21.87 -9.95 16.15
CA ASP A 7 -23.12 -9.20 16.32
C ASP A 7 -23.03 -7.78 15.71
N ALA A 8 -21.86 -7.14 15.80
CA ALA A 8 -21.65 -5.85 15.15
C ALA A 8 -21.64 -5.97 13.62
N PHE A 9 -21.05 -7.03 13.06
CA PHE A 9 -21.05 -7.26 11.62
C PHE A 9 -22.45 -7.61 11.10
N SER A 10 -23.21 -8.46 11.81
CA SER A 10 -24.59 -8.78 11.41
C SER A 10 -25.52 -7.56 11.48
N ALA A 11 -25.36 -6.69 12.48
CA ALA A 11 -26.10 -5.43 12.54
C ALA A 11 -25.75 -4.48 11.38
N ILE A 12 -24.47 -4.43 10.96
CA ILE A 12 -24.05 -3.66 9.80
C ILE A 12 -24.65 -4.24 8.52
N ASP A 13 -24.67 -5.56 8.37
CA ASP A 13 -25.24 -6.22 7.19
C ASP A 13 -26.75 -5.98 7.11
N GLU A 14 -27.48 -6.03 8.24
CA GLU A 14 -28.91 -5.71 8.31
C GLU A 14 -29.20 -4.25 7.92
N TYR A 15 -28.41 -3.29 8.40
CA TYR A 15 -28.52 -1.90 7.96
C TYR A 15 -28.16 -1.69 6.48
N LEU A 16 -27.26 -2.50 5.93
CA LEU A 16 -26.89 -2.43 4.51
C LEU A 16 -28.00 -2.99 3.61
N GLU A 17 -28.71 -4.04 4.04
CA GLU A 17 -29.90 -4.56 3.34
C GLU A 17 -31.04 -3.54 3.35
N GLU A 18 -31.28 -2.85 4.47
CA GLU A 18 -32.31 -1.80 4.56
C GLU A 18 -32.00 -0.59 3.63
N ILE A 19 -30.70 -0.31 3.40
CA ILE A 19 -30.26 0.74 2.47
C ILE A 19 -30.44 0.31 0.99
N GLU A 20 -30.42 -0.98 0.69
CA GLU A 20 -30.60 -1.52 -0.67
C GLU A 20 -32.03 -1.28 -1.21
N GLU A 21 -33.05 -1.16 -0.31
CA GLU A 21 -34.41 -0.75 -0.66
C GLU A 21 -34.56 0.76 -0.95
N ILE A 22 -33.57 1.55 -0.57
CA ILE A 22 -33.58 3.00 -0.78
C ILE A 22 -33.20 3.31 -2.23
N GLY A 23 -33.97 4.16 -2.90
CA GLY A 23 -33.72 4.50 -4.30
C GLY A 23 -32.26 4.95 -4.58
N ILE A 24 -31.77 4.67 -5.79
CA ILE A 24 -30.39 4.89 -6.27
C ILE A 24 -29.83 6.28 -5.89
N ILE A 25 -30.66 7.33 -5.90
CA ILE A 25 -30.24 8.69 -5.56
C ILE A 25 -29.85 8.81 -4.08
N ALA A 26 -30.59 8.15 -3.19
CA ALA A 26 -30.30 8.16 -1.77
C ALA A 26 -29.06 7.31 -1.45
N GLN A 27 -28.87 6.18 -2.11
CA GLN A 27 -27.66 5.35 -2.00
C GLN A 27 -26.42 6.13 -2.42
N LEU A 28 -26.48 6.88 -3.54
CA LEU A 28 -25.40 7.76 -3.99
C LEU A 28 -25.11 8.88 -2.96
N GLY A 29 -26.16 9.49 -2.41
CA GLY A 29 -26.00 10.54 -1.39
C GLY A 29 -25.33 10.03 -0.12
N ILE A 30 -25.76 8.89 0.39
CA ILE A 30 -25.18 8.26 1.59
C ILE A 30 -23.72 7.85 1.34
N SER A 31 -23.44 7.22 0.21
CA SER A 31 -22.10 6.77 -0.16
C SER A 31 -21.12 7.95 -0.32
N LEU A 32 -21.52 9.02 -0.98
CA LEU A 32 -20.72 10.23 -1.09
C LEU A 32 -20.53 10.92 0.27
N GLY A 33 -21.56 10.95 1.11
CA GLY A 33 -21.49 11.48 2.47
C GLY A 33 -20.51 10.70 3.33
N LEU A 34 -20.56 9.35 3.29
CA LEU A 34 -19.62 8.48 3.99
C LEU A 34 -18.19 8.67 3.47
N THR A 35 -17.99 8.75 2.17
CA THR A 35 -16.67 8.97 1.58
C THR A 35 -16.09 10.31 2.04
N LEU A 36 -16.88 11.38 2.03
CA LEU A 36 -16.47 12.69 2.53
C LEU A 36 -16.14 12.63 4.04
N PHE A 37 -16.97 11.95 4.82
CA PHE A 37 -16.74 11.76 6.25
C PHE A 37 -15.42 11.04 6.51
N PHE A 38 -15.14 9.94 5.80
CA PHE A 38 -13.87 9.21 5.94
C PHE A 38 -12.67 10.03 5.44
N LEU A 39 -12.80 10.85 4.41
CA LEU A 39 -11.75 11.77 3.98
C LEU A 39 -11.44 12.81 5.06
N LEU A 40 -12.47 13.41 5.69
CA LEU A 40 -12.28 14.34 6.80
C LEU A 40 -11.68 13.65 8.03
N LEU A 41 -12.14 12.43 8.34
CA LEU A 41 -11.59 11.62 9.43
C LEU A 41 -10.11 11.32 9.19
N THR A 42 -9.76 10.90 7.99
CA THR A 42 -8.38 10.61 7.59
C THR A 42 -7.51 11.86 7.75
N ARG A 43 -7.99 13.01 7.29
CA ARG A 43 -7.29 14.29 7.47
C ARG A 43 -7.09 14.62 8.97
N TYR A 44 -8.15 14.47 9.76
CA TYR A 44 -8.11 14.75 11.20
C TYR A 44 -7.17 13.80 11.94
N VAL A 45 -7.24 12.50 11.64
CA VAL A 45 -6.36 11.48 12.24
C VAL A 45 -4.92 11.70 11.85
N LEU A 46 -4.63 11.91 10.55
CA LEU A 46 -3.27 12.17 10.07
C LEU A 46 -2.68 13.44 10.70
N LEU A 47 -3.44 14.54 10.75
CA LEU A 47 -2.99 15.77 11.41
C LEU A 47 -2.72 15.52 12.90
N ARG A 48 -3.62 14.83 13.58
CA ARG A 48 -3.43 14.56 15.01
C ARG A 48 -2.24 13.65 15.28
N VAL A 49 -2.05 12.57 14.47
CA VAL A 49 -0.89 11.67 14.58
C VAL A 49 0.39 12.43 14.25
N ALA A 50 0.39 13.22 13.17
CA ALA A 50 1.49 14.09 12.82
C ALA A 50 1.89 15.00 13.98
N TRP A 51 0.95 15.74 14.56
CA TRP A 51 1.21 16.60 15.73
C TRP A 51 1.72 15.87 16.96
N ARG A 52 1.25 14.67 17.18
CA ARG A 52 1.78 13.87 18.30
C ARG A 52 3.22 13.41 18.07
N VAL A 53 3.58 12.94 16.85
CA VAL A 53 4.91 12.45 16.48
C VAL A 53 5.89 13.62 16.50
N VAL A 54 5.55 14.75 15.88
CA VAL A 54 6.35 15.97 15.85
C VAL A 54 6.68 16.49 17.25
N LYS A 55 5.74 16.43 18.20
CA LYS A 55 5.98 16.86 19.59
C LYS A 55 6.92 15.93 20.38
N LYS A 56 7.15 14.70 19.92
CA LYS A 56 8.00 13.72 20.62
C LYS A 56 9.42 13.59 20.06
N THR A 57 9.67 14.14 18.89
CA THR A 57 10.93 13.95 18.16
C THR A 57 11.43 15.31 17.68
N ASP A 58 12.63 15.72 18.09
CA ASP A 58 13.32 16.95 17.62
C ASP A 58 13.82 16.82 16.17
N ALA A 59 13.19 16.02 15.33
CA ALA A 59 13.66 15.66 14.01
C ALA A 59 12.92 16.44 12.90
N THR A 60 13.68 17.07 12.05
CA THR A 60 13.23 17.88 10.89
C THR A 60 12.62 17.08 9.73
N TRP A 61 12.59 15.76 9.83
CA TRP A 61 12.12 14.86 8.77
C TRP A 61 10.61 14.53 8.80
N ASP A 62 9.89 15.04 9.80
CA ASP A 62 8.47 14.72 9.99
C ASP A 62 7.59 15.17 8.82
N ASN A 63 7.85 16.33 8.22
CA ASN A 63 7.07 16.84 7.08
C ASN A 63 7.38 16.08 5.77
N GLU A 64 8.64 15.65 5.58
CA GLU A 64 9.04 14.90 4.38
C GLU A 64 8.42 13.51 4.31
N ILE A 65 8.03 12.92 5.46
CA ILE A 65 7.42 11.59 5.55
C ILE A 65 5.90 11.68 5.48
N LEU A 66 5.32 12.60 6.26
CA LEU A 66 3.89 12.67 6.48
C LEU A 66 3.12 13.12 5.25
N ASP A 67 3.60 14.14 4.53
CA ASP A 67 2.92 14.66 3.35
C ASP A 67 2.76 13.62 2.23
N PRO A 68 3.82 12.86 1.84
CA PRO A 68 3.66 11.82 0.83
C PRO A 68 2.76 10.67 1.27
N ILE A 69 2.78 10.29 2.54
CA ILE A 69 1.90 9.23 3.08
C ILE A 69 0.45 9.72 3.15
N ALA A 70 0.24 10.96 3.61
CA ALA A 70 -1.07 11.57 3.70
C ALA A 70 -1.77 11.63 2.34
N ASN A 71 -1.08 12.11 1.31
CA ASN A 71 -1.65 12.16 -0.04
C ASN A 71 -2.05 10.77 -0.57
N ARG A 72 -1.27 9.74 -0.29
CA ARG A 72 -1.59 8.36 -0.68
C ARG A 72 -2.74 7.78 0.13
N ALA A 73 -2.82 8.11 1.42
CA ALA A 73 -3.94 7.71 2.27
C ALA A 73 -5.25 8.35 1.80
N TYR A 74 -5.23 9.62 1.36
CA TYR A 74 -6.39 10.25 0.74
C TYR A 74 -6.83 9.55 -0.54
N LEU A 75 -5.89 9.21 -1.41
CA LEU A 75 -6.18 8.45 -2.63
C LEU A 75 -6.78 7.08 -2.31
N PHE A 76 -6.27 6.41 -1.28
CA PHE A 76 -6.79 5.12 -0.83
C PHE A 76 -8.26 5.23 -0.36
N VAL A 77 -8.57 6.23 0.47
CA VAL A 77 -9.93 6.46 0.95
C VAL A 77 -10.87 6.88 -0.19
N LEU A 78 -10.39 7.71 -1.12
CA LEU A 78 -11.17 8.12 -2.28
C LEU A 78 -11.48 6.91 -3.18
N LEU A 79 -10.48 6.07 -3.45
CA LEU A 79 -10.65 4.85 -4.24
C LEU A 79 -11.65 3.89 -3.58
N ALA A 80 -11.55 3.69 -2.26
CA ALA A 80 -12.48 2.88 -1.49
C ALA A 80 -13.91 3.44 -1.51
N GLY A 81 -14.06 4.76 -1.47
CA GLY A 81 -15.35 5.42 -1.60
C GLY A 81 -15.99 5.20 -2.97
N VAL A 82 -15.20 5.33 -4.05
CA VAL A 82 -15.67 5.09 -5.42
C VAL A 82 -16.08 3.64 -5.61
N GLU A 83 -15.23 2.70 -5.19
CA GLU A 83 -15.55 1.27 -5.27
C GLU A 83 -16.81 0.91 -4.49
N ARG A 84 -16.94 1.41 -3.26
CA ARG A 84 -18.11 1.15 -2.42
C ARG A 84 -19.39 1.73 -3.04
N THR A 85 -19.31 2.95 -3.60
CA THR A 85 -20.42 3.57 -4.31
C THR A 85 -20.85 2.70 -5.50
N MET A 86 -19.89 2.23 -6.28
CA MET A 86 -20.16 1.39 -7.45
C MET A 86 -20.77 0.05 -7.05
N MET A 87 -20.26 -0.58 -5.97
CA MET A 87 -20.78 -1.83 -5.45
C MET A 87 -22.24 -1.70 -4.95
N TRP A 88 -22.60 -0.58 -4.32
CA TRP A 88 -23.95 -0.37 -3.80
C TRP A 88 -24.96 -0.02 -4.92
N THR A 89 -24.54 0.76 -5.91
CA THR A 89 -25.44 1.20 -6.99
C THR A 89 -25.70 0.14 -8.06
N LEU A 90 -24.69 -0.69 -8.37
CA LEU A 90 -24.79 -1.73 -9.39
C LEU A 90 -25.12 -3.10 -8.79
N GLY A 91 -24.84 -3.31 -7.50
CA GLY A 91 -24.87 -4.60 -6.86
C GLY A 91 -23.58 -5.40 -7.04
N ARG A 92 -23.26 -6.21 -6.04
CA ARG A 92 -21.98 -6.97 -5.99
C ARG A 92 -21.84 -8.01 -7.10
N ASN A 93 -22.98 -8.53 -7.58
CA ASN A 93 -23.04 -9.59 -8.61
C ASN A 93 -23.27 -9.03 -10.02
N ASP A 94 -23.33 -7.70 -10.17
CA ASP A 94 -23.49 -7.08 -11.49
C ASP A 94 -22.27 -7.33 -12.37
N ALA A 95 -22.51 -7.60 -13.66
CA ALA A 95 -21.45 -7.88 -14.63
C ALA A 95 -20.48 -6.70 -14.79
N CYS A 96 -20.98 -5.46 -14.64
CA CYS A 96 -20.18 -4.26 -14.74
C CYS A 96 -19.24 -4.13 -13.53
N TYR A 97 -19.75 -4.37 -12.31
CA TYR A 97 -18.93 -4.33 -11.10
C TYR A 97 -17.86 -5.44 -11.12
N THR A 98 -18.24 -6.68 -11.44
CA THR A 98 -17.31 -7.82 -11.48
C THR A 98 -16.19 -7.65 -12.52
N ALA A 99 -16.48 -6.98 -13.63
CA ALA A 99 -15.45 -6.66 -14.64
C ALA A 99 -14.46 -5.60 -14.16
N VAL A 100 -14.88 -4.67 -13.29
CA VAL A 100 -14.04 -3.54 -12.84
C VAL A 100 -13.36 -3.82 -11.48
N ALA A 101 -13.91 -4.72 -10.67
CA ALA A 101 -13.38 -5.05 -9.34
C ALA A 101 -11.88 -5.42 -9.32
N PRO A 102 -11.33 -6.21 -10.27
CA PRO A 102 -9.90 -6.52 -10.30
C PRO A 102 -9.01 -5.28 -10.46
N TYR A 103 -9.49 -4.25 -11.16
CA TYR A 103 -8.75 -2.99 -11.31
C TYR A 103 -8.67 -2.22 -10.00
N PHE A 104 -9.73 -2.22 -9.20
CA PHE A 104 -9.69 -1.64 -7.85
C PHE A 104 -8.68 -2.38 -6.97
N SER A 105 -8.72 -3.73 -6.95
CA SER A 105 -7.76 -4.55 -6.21
C SER A 105 -6.32 -4.26 -6.63
N GLY A 106 -6.04 -4.20 -7.93
CA GLY A 106 -4.74 -3.84 -8.46
C GLY A 106 -4.28 -2.44 -8.03
N MET A 107 -5.17 -1.44 -8.04
CA MET A 107 -4.87 -0.09 -7.58
C MET A 107 -4.59 -0.03 -6.07
N TYR A 108 -5.31 -0.79 -5.23
CA TYR A 108 -5.01 -0.88 -3.79
C TYR A 108 -3.63 -1.46 -3.53
N ILE A 109 -3.23 -2.49 -4.27
CA ILE A 109 -1.90 -3.08 -4.17
C ILE A 109 -0.83 -2.06 -4.54
N LEU A 110 -1.00 -1.32 -5.65
CA LEU A 110 -0.04 -0.29 -6.07
C LEU A 110 0.05 0.88 -5.09
N LEU A 111 -1.08 1.33 -4.54
CA LEU A 111 -1.10 2.37 -3.50
C LEU A 111 -0.41 1.88 -2.23
N SER A 112 -0.65 0.64 -1.80
CA SER A 112 0.02 0.03 -0.65
C SER A 112 1.53 -0.08 -0.86
N ALA A 113 1.96 -0.56 -2.03
CA ALA A 113 3.37 -0.61 -2.41
C ALA A 113 4.01 0.78 -2.42
N SER A 114 3.28 1.80 -2.89
CA SER A 114 3.74 3.18 -2.88
C SER A 114 3.94 3.73 -1.46
N ILE A 115 3.03 3.43 -0.52
CA ILE A 115 3.15 3.81 0.90
C ILE A 115 4.35 3.11 1.52
N ILE A 116 4.49 1.79 1.32
CA ILE A 116 5.63 1.01 1.82
C ILE A 116 6.95 1.54 1.25
N SER A 117 7.01 1.82 -0.06
CA SER A 117 8.20 2.34 -0.74
C SER A 117 8.66 3.70 -0.17
N VAL A 118 7.72 4.57 0.22
CA VAL A 118 8.07 5.83 0.90
C VAL A 118 8.55 5.57 2.31
N SER A 119 7.89 4.69 3.06
CA SER A 119 8.27 4.33 4.41
C SER A 119 9.69 3.73 4.48
N ILE A 120 10.09 2.94 3.48
CA ILE A 120 11.44 2.37 3.37
C ILE A 120 12.53 3.46 3.32
N LYS A 121 12.28 4.58 2.63
CA LYS A 121 13.23 5.70 2.54
C LYS A 121 13.67 6.21 3.92
N PHE A 122 12.83 6.02 4.93
CA PHE A 122 13.08 6.51 6.30
C PHE A 122 13.41 5.39 7.28
N ILE A 123 12.72 4.25 7.18
CA ILE A 123 12.89 3.13 8.09
C ILE A 123 14.26 2.47 7.89
N VAL A 124 14.71 2.29 6.65
CA VAL A 124 15.98 1.60 6.36
C VAL A 124 17.18 2.37 6.89
N PRO A 125 17.35 3.69 6.63
CA PRO A 125 18.45 4.44 7.23
C PRO A 125 18.41 4.44 8.77
N ALA A 126 17.23 4.66 9.37
CA ALA A 126 17.07 4.67 10.82
C ALA A 126 17.40 3.30 11.45
N ALA A 127 17.06 2.20 10.79
CA ALA A 127 17.41 0.85 11.23
C ALA A 127 18.92 0.61 11.12
N LEU A 128 19.54 1.02 10.02
CA LEU A 128 20.98 0.89 9.81
C LEU A 128 21.78 1.71 10.82
N ASP A 129 21.36 2.95 11.11
CA ASP A 129 21.99 3.80 12.11
C ASP A 129 21.93 3.20 13.52
N ARG A 130 20.83 2.53 13.84
CA ARG A 130 20.65 1.83 15.12
C ARG A 130 21.53 0.59 15.24
N TYR A 131 21.80 -0.10 14.14
CA TYR A 131 22.74 -1.23 14.08
C TYR A 131 24.21 -0.78 14.14
N ASN A 132 24.51 0.41 13.65
CA ASN A 132 25.87 0.97 13.52
C ASN A 132 26.43 1.56 14.82
N THR A 133 25.73 1.44 15.95
CA THR A 133 26.21 1.87 17.29
C THR A 133 27.40 1.05 17.78
N ASN A 134 27.78 -0.05 17.12
CA ASN A 134 29.04 -0.75 17.33
C ASN A 134 30.10 -0.24 16.35
N LYS A 135 30.87 0.69 16.80
CA LYS A 135 31.92 1.54 16.25
C LYS A 135 33.03 0.93 15.39
N SER A 136 32.83 -0.04 14.56
CA SER A 136 33.95 -0.60 13.75
C SER A 136 33.80 -0.50 12.22
N VAL A 137 32.64 -0.10 11.72
CA VAL A 137 32.49 0.20 10.29
C VAL A 137 31.65 1.47 10.16
N THR A 138 32.32 2.58 9.85
CA THR A 138 31.68 3.86 9.48
C THR A 138 31.01 3.70 8.13
N VAL A 139 29.82 3.10 8.09
CA VAL A 139 28.90 3.28 6.96
C VAL A 139 28.19 4.61 7.18
N THR A 140 28.89 5.66 6.80
CA THR A 140 28.41 7.04 6.90
C THR A 140 27.22 7.21 5.95
N GLY A 141 26.02 7.41 6.50
CA GLY A 141 24.80 7.61 5.74
C GLY A 141 24.23 6.29 5.22
N GLY A 142 22.94 6.01 5.50
CA GLY A 142 22.28 4.80 5.04
C GLY A 142 22.59 4.55 3.57
N ASN A 143 23.21 3.40 3.28
CA ASN A 143 23.74 3.11 1.95
C ASN A 143 22.61 3.31 0.90
N PRO A 144 22.70 4.33 0.04
CA PRO A 144 21.62 4.68 -0.89
C PRO A 144 21.25 3.51 -1.79
N LEU A 145 22.19 2.57 -2.00
CA LEU A 145 22.00 1.36 -2.77
C LEU A 145 21.04 0.38 -2.06
N VAL A 146 21.13 0.25 -0.74
CA VAL A 146 20.21 -0.62 0.04
C VAL A 146 18.79 -0.07 -0.02
N VAL A 147 18.64 1.25 0.14
CA VAL A 147 17.33 1.92 0.01
C VAL A 147 16.77 1.76 -1.40
N PHE A 148 17.61 1.95 -2.42
CA PHE A 148 17.21 1.80 -3.82
C PHE A 148 16.75 0.38 -4.13
N LEU A 149 17.53 -0.64 -3.73
CA LEU A 149 17.19 -2.05 -3.93
C LEU A 149 15.91 -2.44 -3.17
N SER A 150 15.78 -2.05 -1.92
CA SER A 150 14.58 -2.34 -1.12
C SER A 150 13.32 -1.73 -1.74
N ARG A 151 13.39 -0.51 -2.24
CA ARG A 151 12.28 0.13 -2.95
C ARG A 151 11.98 -0.55 -4.29
N GLY A 152 13.02 -0.97 -5.00
CA GLY A 152 12.89 -1.72 -6.25
C GLY A 152 12.13 -3.04 -6.05
N ILE A 153 12.48 -3.79 -5.00
CA ILE A 153 11.79 -5.04 -4.64
C ILE A 153 10.31 -4.78 -4.33
N VAL A 154 9.99 -3.75 -3.55
CA VAL A 154 8.60 -3.42 -3.20
C VAL A 154 7.79 -3.04 -4.44
N TRP A 155 8.35 -2.22 -5.33
CA TRP A 155 7.68 -1.87 -6.58
C TRP A 155 7.50 -3.06 -7.50
N PHE A 156 8.52 -3.92 -7.59
CA PHE A 156 8.43 -5.15 -8.38
C PHE A 156 7.30 -6.06 -7.86
N LEU A 157 7.26 -6.31 -6.54
CA LEU A 157 6.20 -7.11 -5.92
C LEU A 157 4.82 -6.45 -6.07
N GLY A 158 4.72 -5.14 -5.90
CA GLY A 158 3.46 -4.41 -6.07
C GLY A 158 2.91 -4.52 -7.50
N ILE A 159 3.77 -4.33 -8.51
CA ILE A 159 3.37 -4.48 -9.91
C ILE A 159 3.01 -5.94 -10.22
N TYR A 160 3.82 -6.89 -9.74
CA TYR A 160 3.56 -8.32 -9.92
C TYR A 160 2.18 -8.72 -9.39
N LEU A 161 1.88 -8.40 -8.12
CA LEU A 161 0.61 -8.72 -7.49
C LEU A 161 -0.56 -7.98 -8.14
N SER A 162 -0.37 -6.73 -8.55
CA SER A 162 -1.40 -5.97 -9.26
C SER A 162 -1.76 -6.58 -10.60
N LEU A 163 -0.78 -7.05 -11.37
CA LEU A 163 -1.00 -7.73 -12.64
C LEU A 163 -1.66 -9.10 -12.46
N GLN A 164 -1.35 -9.80 -11.37
CA GLN A 164 -1.98 -11.07 -11.01
C GLN A 164 -3.48 -10.89 -10.73
N GLU A 165 -3.87 -9.82 -10.03
CA GLU A 165 -5.29 -9.48 -9.79
C GLU A 165 -6.04 -9.20 -11.10
N LEU A 166 -5.37 -8.65 -12.11
CA LEU A 166 -5.92 -8.42 -13.43
C LEU A 166 -6.04 -9.70 -14.28
N GLY A 167 -5.70 -10.88 -13.72
CA GLY A 167 -5.76 -12.17 -14.41
C GLY A 167 -4.64 -12.39 -15.42
N ILE A 168 -3.56 -11.60 -15.38
CA ILE A 168 -2.42 -11.77 -16.28
C ILE A 168 -1.55 -12.92 -15.77
N GLU A 169 -1.36 -13.95 -16.58
CA GLU A 169 -0.48 -15.06 -16.26
C GLU A 169 1.00 -14.63 -16.31
N LEU A 170 1.60 -14.48 -15.12
CA LEU A 170 2.96 -13.99 -14.95
C LEU A 170 4.01 -15.10 -14.89
N LEU A 171 3.60 -16.38 -15.02
CA LEU A 171 4.50 -17.52 -14.91
C LEU A 171 5.65 -17.45 -15.92
N GLY A 172 5.38 -17.05 -17.15
CA GLY A 172 6.39 -16.86 -18.19
C GLY A 172 7.39 -15.75 -17.86
N ILE A 173 6.92 -14.67 -17.25
CA ILE A 173 7.77 -13.55 -16.81
C ILE A 173 8.69 -14.01 -15.67
N LEU A 174 8.15 -14.74 -14.69
CA LEU A 174 8.94 -15.29 -13.59
C LEU A 174 10.00 -16.29 -14.07
N ALA A 175 9.65 -17.16 -15.02
CA ALA A 175 10.60 -18.10 -15.59
C ALA A 175 11.73 -17.37 -16.32
N SER A 176 11.43 -16.35 -17.11
CA SER A 176 12.45 -15.55 -17.80
C SER A 176 13.35 -14.77 -16.84
N LEU A 177 12.76 -14.26 -15.73
CA LEU A 177 13.51 -13.56 -14.69
C LEU A 177 14.46 -14.50 -13.94
N ALA A 178 14.04 -15.75 -13.70
CA ALA A 178 14.87 -16.77 -13.07
C ALA A 178 16.09 -17.12 -13.95
N VAL A 179 15.89 -17.29 -15.25
CA VAL A 179 16.99 -17.52 -16.21
C VAL A 179 17.92 -16.30 -16.27
N PHE A 180 17.38 -15.10 -16.30
CA PHE A 180 18.16 -13.86 -16.32
C PHE A 180 18.99 -13.70 -15.04
N SER A 181 18.42 -14.02 -13.87
CA SER A 181 19.11 -14.00 -12.59
C SER A 181 20.25 -15.03 -12.54
N LEU A 182 20.06 -16.20 -13.13
CA LEU A 182 21.10 -17.22 -13.25
C LEU A 182 22.28 -16.72 -14.11
N ILE A 183 21.99 -16.09 -15.25
CA ILE A 183 23.03 -15.53 -16.13
C ILE A 183 23.84 -14.45 -15.40
N ILE A 184 23.15 -13.52 -14.70
CA ILE A 184 23.83 -12.48 -13.91
C ILE A 184 24.67 -13.13 -12.80
N GLY A 185 24.12 -14.12 -12.09
CA GLY A 185 24.85 -14.83 -11.04
C GLY A 185 26.16 -15.46 -11.54
N LEU A 186 26.13 -16.10 -12.70
CA LEU A 186 27.32 -16.67 -13.34
C LEU A 186 28.32 -15.58 -13.76
N ALA A 187 27.85 -14.48 -14.33
CA ALA A 187 28.70 -13.36 -14.72
C ALA A 187 29.41 -12.71 -13.52
N VAL A 188 28.67 -12.51 -12.41
CA VAL A 188 29.23 -11.98 -11.16
C VAL A 188 30.24 -12.94 -10.54
N GLN A 189 29.97 -14.26 -10.59
CA GLN A 189 30.89 -15.28 -10.09
C GLN A 189 32.24 -15.25 -10.82
N GLN A 190 32.23 -15.10 -12.14
CA GLN A 190 33.45 -14.96 -12.94
C GLN A 190 34.24 -13.70 -12.57
N THR A 191 33.54 -12.57 -12.38
CA THR A 191 34.16 -11.30 -12.00
C THR A 191 34.81 -11.38 -10.61
N LEU A 192 34.12 -11.99 -9.63
CA LEU A 192 34.65 -12.20 -8.30
C LEU A 192 35.84 -13.17 -8.30
N GLY A 193 35.79 -14.25 -9.10
CA GLY A 193 36.90 -15.18 -9.26
C GLY A 193 38.16 -14.52 -9.83
N ASN A 194 37.99 -13.59 -10.76
CA ASN A 194 39.11 -12.84 -11.34
C ASN A 194 39.66 -11.74 -10.39
N MET A 195 38.88 -11.27 -9.41
CA MET A 195 39.35 -10.30 -8.42
C MET A 195 40.07 -10.94 -7.24
N LEU A 196 39.86 -12.27 -7.00
CA LEU A 196 40.46 -13.01 -5.90
C LEU A 196 41.74 -13.76 -6.28
N ASN A 197 42.12 -13.81 -7.55
CA ASN A 197 43.36 -14.33 -8.09
C ASN A 197 44.35 -13.19 -8.39
#